data_8b19f69394ffc4f89266acaeadeebbc1
#
_entry.id   8b19f69394ffc4f89266acaeadeebbc1
#
_cell.length_a   1.000
_cell.length_b   1.000
_cell.length_c   1.000
_cell.angle_alpha   90.00
_cell.angle_beta   90.00
_cell.angle_gamma   90.00
#
_symmetry.space_group_name_H-M   'P 1'
#
loop_
_entity.id
_entity.type
_entity.pdbx_description
1 polymer ?
#
loop_
_entity_poly.entity_id
_entity_poly.type
_entity_poly.pdbx_seq_one_letter_code
_entity_poly.pdbx_strand_id
1 'polypeptide(L)'
;MRQRTRTQQHGMIGAGLLALGFLVGSCLPDPLPVTGIPVLKPEIVVSTQIIPDASLAVLLTKSFGALDFSDDSDPQELIEQIAVDDAVVTVTGPDSTYRLINLGTGVYGGIYIPFQPRASYRLDVTSESLGSVTATTTVQPPVSFDELITELYFNGFDDTLLQVTHQFADPVGKDWYMINVQDLRRQDALENLLNPRSFTRLIDDANFDGRNHRESFRVIYRDYYVGDTTAIYLARISEEYYNFMKLRLDNRYSFTEYLSEPVNYPTNVVGGKGFFNLQVPDVRIVIVGTEGME
;
A
#
# COMPACT_ATOMS: atom_id res chain seq x y z
N MET A 1 12.95 -31.43 72.09
CA MET A 1 14.01 -31.80 71.17
C MET A 1 13.42 -32.29 69.85
N ARG A 2 12.81 -31.40 69.05
CA ARG A 2 12.20 -31.73 67.76
C ARG A 2 11.83 -30.47 66.92
N GLN A 3 12.81 -29.59 66.63
CA GLN A 3 12.60 -28.43 65.77
C GLN A 3 13.78 -28.10 64.82
N ARG A 4 14.77 -28.95 64.68
CA ARG A 4 15.97 -28.65 63.88
C ARG A 4 16.03 -29.32 62.47
N THR A 5 15.08 -30.18 62.09
CA THR A 5 15.13 -30.95 60.86
C THR A 5 14.32 -30.36 59.69
N ARG A 6 13.41 -29.38 59.92
CA ARG A 6 12.58 -28.82 58.82
C ARG A 6 13.27 -27.71 58.04
N THR A 7 14.16 -26.95 58.65
CA THR A 7 14.86 -25.82 57.98
C THR A 7 15.98 -26.26 57.01
N GLN A 8 16.55 -27.43 57.21
CA GLN A 8 17.59 -27.95 56.30
C GLN A 8 17.01 -28.52 54.99
N GLN A 9 15.81 -29.09 55.00
CA GLN A 9 15.19 -29.60 53.78
C GLN A 9 14.73 -28.51 52.80
N HIS A 10 14.28 -27.37 53.27
CA HIS A 10 13.90 -26.23 52.41
C HIS A 10 15.11 -25.53 51.77
N GLY A 11 16.25 -25.50 52.43
CA GLY A 11 17.50 -24.95 51.87
C GLY A 11 18.06 -25.80 50.73
N MET A 12 17.97 -27.14 50.83
CA MET A 12 18.44 -28.03 49.76
C MET A 12 17.56 -28.03 48.52
N ILE A 13 16.23 -27.88 48.67
CA ILE A 13 15.28 -27.78 47.54
C ILE A 13 15.47 -26.44 46.83
N GLY A 14 15.66 -25.33 47.55
CA GLY A 14 15.94 -24.01 46.96
C GLY A 14 17.26 -23.95 46.19
N ALA A 15 18.32 -24.58 46.70
CA ALA A 15 19.62 -24.66 46.03
C ALA A 15 19.57 -25.54 44.76
N GLY A 16 18.81 -26.62 44.79
CA GLY A 16 18.60 -27.49 43.64
C GLY A 16 17.81 -26.82 42.49
N LEU A 17 16.78 -26.04 42.83
CA LEU A 17 16.00 -25.27 41.85
C LEU A 17 16.82 -24.12 41.24
N LEU A 18 17.66 -23.44 42.01
CA LEU A 18 18.56 -22.40 41.48
C LEU A 18 19.67 -23.01 40.57
N ALA A 19 20.22 -24.17 40.91
CA ALA A 19 21.19 -24.85 40.07
C ALA A 19 20.58 -25.36 38.74
N LEU A 20 19.31 -25.80 38.76
CA LEU A 20 18.60 -26.25 37.55
C LEU A 20 18.27 -25.04 36.63
N GLY A 21 17.98 -23.85 37.17
CA GLY A 21 17.77 -22.62 36.42
C GLY A 21 19.02 -22.15 35.66
N PHE A 22 20.22 -22.38 36.19
CA PHE A 22 21.47 -22.05 35.50
C PHE A 22 21.85 -23.02 34.37
N LEU A 23 21.33 -24.25 34.40
CA LEU A 23 21.62 -25.25 33.34
C LEU A 23 20.75 -25.07 32.08
N VAL A 24 19.65 -24.32 32.13
CA VAL A 24 18.76 -24.09 30.98
C VAL A 24 19.15 -22.82 30.24
N GLY A 25 19.98 -21.94 30.81
CA GLY A 25 20.38 -20.65 30.24
C GLY A 25 21.59 -20.65 29.32
N SER A 26 22.24 -21.79 29.08
CA SER A 26 23.59 -21.76 28.51
C SER A 26 23.77 -22.55 27.21
N CYS A 27 22.79 -22.57 26.31
CA CYS A 27 23.04 -23.05 24.93
C CYS A 27 22.04 -22.45 23.95
N LEU A 28 22.14 -21.16 23.73
CA LEU A 28 21.81 -20.65 22.40
C LEU A 28 23.07 -20.88 21.56
N PRO A 29 23.05 -21.80 20.57
CA PRO A 29 24.17 -21.92 19.65
C PRO A 29 24.39 -20.58 18.97
N ASP A 30 25.64 -20.17 18.78
CA ASP A 30 25.96 -19.01 17.96
C ASP A 30 25.22 -19.13 16.63
N PRO A 31 24.62 -18.03 16.13
CA PRO A 31 23.98 -18.06 14.84
C PRO A 31 24.95 -18.60 13.80
N LEU A 32 24.54 -19.63 13.07
CA LEU A 32 25.35 -20.16 11.98
C LEU A 32 25.64 -19.04 10.99
N PRO A 33 26.91 -18.81 10.63
CA PRO A 33 27.23 -17.82 9.62
C PRO A 33 26.56 -18.24 8.29
N VAL A 34 25.59 -17.49 7.87
CA VAL A 34 24.92 -17.71 6.58
C VAL A 34 25.87 -17.21 5.49
N THR A 35 26.58 -18.14 4.87
CA THR A 35 27.50 -17.87 3.75
C THR A 35 26.87 -18.33 2.45
N GLY A 36 27.03 -17.55 1.38
CA GLY A 36 26.56 -17.93 0.05
C GLY A 36 25.11 -17.56 -0.26
N ILE A 37 24.54 -16.57 0.45
CA ILE A 37 23.27 -15.98 0.02
C ILE A 37 23.50 -15.32 -1.35
N PRO A 38 22.71 -15.68 -2.39
CA PRO A 38 22.82 -15.01 -3.68
C PRO A 38 22.52 -13.53 -3.51
N VAL A 39 23.45 -12.67 -3.87
CA VAL A 39 23.17 -11.22 -3.97
C VAL A 39 22.22 -11.05 -5.14
N LEU A 40 20.96 -10.73 -4.87
CA LEU A 40 19.99 -10.43 -5.90
C LEU A 40 20.38 -9.10 -6.58
N LYS A 41 20.43 -9.12 -7.91
CA LYS A 41 20.62 -7.88 -8.65
C LYS A 41 19.40 -6.98 -8.43
N PRO A 42 19.56 -5.72 -7.98
CA PRO A 42 18.45 -4.82 -7.84
C PRO A 42 17.68 -4.64 -9.15
N GLU A 43 16.36 -4.66 -9.08
CA GLU A 43 15.45 -4.46 -10.20
C GLU A 43 14.61 -3.21 -9.94
N ILE A 44 14.20 -2.53 -11.03
CA ILE A 44 13.26 -1.39 -10.93
C ILE A 44 11.89 -1.93 -10.51
N VAL A 45 11.31 -1.31 -9.49
CA VAL A 45 9.94 -1.54 -9.03
C VAL A 45 9.10 -0.33 -9.38
N VAL A 46 8.01 -0.53 -10.12
CA VAL A 46 7.09 0.51 -10.56
C VAL A 46 5.83 0.48 -9.71
N SER A 47 5.43 1.62 -9.18
CA SER A 47 4.10 1.83 -8.58
C SER A 47 3.46 3.08 -9.17
N THR A 48 2.16 3.07 -9.42
CA THR A 48 1.46 4.23 -10.00
C THR A 48 0.25 4.60 -9.17
N GLN A 49 -0.01 5.91 -9.12
CA GLN A 49 -1.17 6.46 -8.45
C GLN A 49 -1.68 7.69 -9.20
N ILE A 50 -3.00 7.87 -9.20
CA ILE A 50 -3.62 9.13 -9.65
C ILE A 50 -3.84 9.98 -8.40
N ILE A 51 -3.31 11.20 -8.41
CA ILE A 51 -3.49 12.17 -7.31
C ILE A 51 -4.72 13.06 -7.53
N PRO A 52 -5.19 13.79 -6.48
CA PRO A 52 -6.49 14.49 -6.51
C PRO A 52 -6.75 15.41 -7.69
N ASP A 53 -5.72 16.00 -8.27
CA ASP A 53 -5.83 16.89 -9.44
C ASP A 53 -5.86 16.12 -10.78
N ALA A 54 -6.09 14.80 -10.75
CA ALA A 54 -6.01 13.88 -11.88
C ALA A 54 -4.63 13.77 -12.54
N SER A 55 -3.58 14.20 -11.86
CA SER A 55 -2.20 14.01 -12.33
C SER A 55 -1.71 12.60 -12.01
N LEU A 56 -0.90 12.05 -12.91
CA LEU A 56 -0.22 10.78 -12.70
C LEU A 56 1.02 10.97 -11.83
N ALA A 57 1.17 10.12 -10.82
CA ALA A 57 2.40 9.92 -10.09
C ALA A 57 2.91 8.50 -10.32
N VAL A 58 4.18 8.37 -10.70
CA VAL A 58 4.91 7.11 -10.83
C VAL A 58 6.01 7.12 -9.77
N LEU A 59 5.95 6.15 -8.86
CA LEU A 59 7.01 5.92 -7.89
C LEU A 59 7.92 4.81 -8.43
N LEU A 60 9.21 5.11 -8.52
CA LEU A 60 10.26 4.17 -8.90
C LEU A 60 11.16 3.89 -7.71
N THR A 61 11.25 2.62 -7.34
CA THR A 61 12.18 2.16 -6.32
C THR A 61 13.01 0.99 -6.86
N LYS A 62 14.11 0.68 -6.20
CA LYS A 62 14.86 -0.57 -6.46
C LYS A 62 14.44 -1.65 -5.48
N SER A 63 14.38 -2.89 -5.97
CA SER A 63 14.23 -4.04 -5.09
C SER A 63 15.47 -4.20 -4.21
N PHE A 64 15.28 -4.69 -3.00
CA PHE A 64 16.34 -4.95 -2.02
C PHE A 64 16.18 -6.37 -1.45
N GLY A 65 17.26 -6.91 -0.92
CA GLY A 65 17.26 -8.23 -0.26
C GLY A 65 16.71 -8.13 1.17
N ALA A 66 16.17 -9.23 1.67
CA ALA A 66 15.67 -9.29 3.04
C ALA A 66 16.73 -9.03 4.12
N LEU A 67 18.01 -9.13 3.77
CA LEU A 67 19.15 -8.86 4.67
C LEU A 67 19.65 -7.41 4.60
N ASP A 68 19.13 -6.60 3.70
CA ASP A 68 19.49 -5.18 3.56
C ASP A 68 18.74 -4.30 4.56
N PHE A 69 17.92 -4.92 5.41
CA PHE A 69 17.04 -4.29 6.40
C PHE A 69 17.40 -4.66 7.82
N SER A 70 17.32 -3.69 8.73
CA SER A 70 17.28 -3.93 10.17
C SER A 70 16.00 -3.33 10.77
N ASP A 71 15.50 -3.90 11.87
CA ASP A 71 14.31 -3.43 12.58
C ASP A 71 14.43 -1.97 13.09
N ASP A 72 15.67 -1.43 13.13
CA ASP A 72 15.99 -0.08 13.58
C ASP A 72 16.12 0.93 12.42
N SER A 73 15.81 0.56 11.17
CA SER A 73 15.94 1.45 10.00
C SER A 73 14.86 2.52 10.01
N ASP A 74 15.26 3.78 9.90
CA ASP A 74 14.30 4.90 9.72
C ASP A 74 13.58 4.75 8.36
N PRO A 75 12.24 4.75 8.32
CA PRO A 75 11.49 4.62 7.08
C PRO A 75 11.85 5.67 6.03
N GLN A 76 12.22 6.89 6.45
CA GLN A 76 12.59 7.96 5.54
C GLN A 76 13.97 7.73 4.93
N GLU A 77 14.96 7.32 5.72
CA GLU A 77 16.27 6.94 5.22
C GLU A 77 16.19 5.77 4.25
N LEU A 78 15.28 4.83 4.52
CA LEU A 78 15.04 3.70 3.66
C LEU A 78 14.52 4.11 2.29
N ILE A 79 13.49 4.98 2.24
CA ILE A 79 12.93 5.47 0.99
C ILE A 79 14.03 6.15 0.17
N GLU A 80 14.88 6.98 0.78
CA GLU A 80 16.02 7.61 0.12
C GLU A 80 17.02 6.59 -0.45
N GLN A 81 17.26 5.49 0.27
CA GLN A 81 18.16 4.43 -0.19
C GLN A 81 17.62 3.63 -1.37
N ILE A 82 16.30 3.43 -1.44
CA ILE A 82 15.68 2.62 -2.50
C ILE A 82 15.13 3.44 -3.65
N ALA A 83 15.00 4.75 -3.52
CA ALA A 83 14.51 5.64 -4.57
C ALA A 83 15.37 5.57 -5.83
N VAL A 84 14.73 5.65 -7.00
CA VAL A 84 15.40 5.69 -8.31
C VAL A 84 15.15 7.08 -8.90
N ASP A 85 16.13 7.98 -8.75
CA ASP A 85 16.04 9.37 -9.17
C ASP A 85 16.81 9.67 -10.48
N ASP A 86 17.50 8.68 -11.04
CA ASP A 86 18.32 8.79 -12.26
C ASP A 86 17.59 8.34 -13.54
N ALA A 87 16.26 8.23 -13.49
CA ALA A 87 15.51 7.68 -14.61
C ALA A 87 14.90 8.76 -15.52
N VAL A 88 14.77 8.42 -16.81
CA VAL A 88 13.88 9.07 -17.75
C VAL A 88 12.61 8.26 -17.83
N VAL A 89 11.47 8.89 -17.53
CA VAL A 89 10.15 8.24 -17.50
C VAL A 89 9.25 8.89 -18.54
N THR A 90 8.68 8.06 -19.43
CA THR A 90 7.73 8.50 -20.44
C THR A 90 6.49 7.63 -20.45
N VAL A 91 5.34 8.26 -20.71
CA VAL A 91 4.07 7.60 -20.93
C VAL A 91 3.59 7.92 -22.34
N THR A 92 3.46 6.90 -23.17
CA THR A 92 2.99 7.01 -24.54
C THR A 92 1.54 6.54 -24.63
N GLY A 93 0.65 7.43 -25.05
CA GLY A 93 -0.75 7.17 -25.35
C GLY A 93 -1.00 7.12 -26.86
N PRO A 94 -2.30 7.09 -27.29
CA PRO A 94 -2.64 6.99 -28.70
C PRO A 94 -2.16 8.21 -29.52
N ASP A 95 -2.19 9.40 -28.94
CA ASP A 95 -1.94 10.65 -29.69
C ASP A 95 -0.63 11.34 -29.30
N SER A 96 -0.04 11.00 -28.17
CA SER A 96 1.12 11.75 -27.61
C SER A 96 1.98 10.91 -26.70
N THR A 97 3.24 11.34 -26.56
CA THR A 97 4.18 10.86 -25.55
C THR A 97 4.45 11.96 -24.55
N TYR A 98 4.29 11.62 -23.27
CA TYR A 98 4.45 12.52 -22.14
C TYR A 98 5.69 12.14 -21.35
N ARG A 99 6.61 13.09 -21.17
CA ARG A 99 7.77 12.90 -20.30
C ARG A 99 7.43 13.39 -18.90
N LEU A 100 7.52 12.52 -17.90
CA LEU A 100 7.27 12.88 -16.51
C LEU A 100 8.46 13.65 -15.93
N ILE A 101 8.17 14.54 -14.97
CA ILE A 101 9.16 15.33 -14.25
C ILE A 101 9.60 14.54 -13.03
N ASN A 102 10.90 14.46 -12.75
CA ASN A 102 11.42 13.94 -11.50
C ASN A 102 11.12 14.97 -10.39
N LEU A 103 10.37 14.54 -9.37
CA LEU A 103 9.97 15.34 -8.21
C LEU A 103 10.81 15.02 -6.96
N GLY A 104 11.78 14.11 -7.08
CA GLY A 104 12.63 13.61 -6.01
C GLY A 104 12.08 12.36 -5.33
N THR A 105 12.92 11.68 -4.59
CA THR A 105 12.59 10.48 -3.79
C THR A 105 11.93 9.38 -4.64
N GLY A 106 12.38 9.22 -5.90
CA GLY A 106 11.84 8.24 -6.85
C GLY A 106 10.47 8.58 -7.43
N VAL A 107 9.93 9.77 -7.15
CA VAL A 107 8.62 10.20 -7.64
C VAL A 107 8.75 10.93 -8.96
N TYR A 108 7.99 10.48 -9.97
CA TYR A 108 7.90 11.09 -11.29
C TYR A 108 6.45 11.46 -11.60
N GLY A 109 6.21 12.69 -12.07
CA GLY A 109 4.83 13.16 -12.31
C GLY A 109 4.78 14.62 -12.70
N GLY A 110 3.79 15.36 -12.13
CA GLY A 110 3.69 16.81 -12.26
C GLY A 110 3.15 17.31 -13.58
N ILE A 111 2.57 16.42 -14.41
CA ILE A 111 1.89 16.78 -15.65
C ILE A 111 0.51 16.14 -15.71
N TYR A 112 -0.44 16.89 -16.27
CA TYR A 112 -1.76 16.37 -16.58
C TYR A 112 -1.73 15.57 -17.88
N ILE A 113 -2.23 14.33 -17.84
CA ILE A 113 -2.40 13.47 -19.00
C ILE A 113 -3.88 13.18 -19.18
N PRO A 114 -4.50 13.61 -20.31
CA PRO A 114 -5.92 13.33 -20.57
C PRO A 114 -6.10 11.86 -20.98
N PHE A 115 -6.26 10.98 -20.00
CA PHE A 115 -6.45 9.57 -20.27
C PHE A 115 -7.76 9.30 -20.98
N GLN A 116 -7.68 8.62 -22.13
CA GLN A 116 -8.83 8.23 -22.92
C GLN A 116 -9.34 6.86 -22.49
N PRO A 117 -10.64 6.72 -22.16
CA PRO A 117 -11.21 5.42 -21.85
C PRO A 117 -11.04 4.41 -22.99
N ARG A 118 -10.73 3.18 -22.67
CA ARG A 118 -10.45 2.06 -23.59
C ARG A 118 -9.17 2.21 -24.42
N ALA A 119 -8.40 3.27 -24.23
CA ALA A 119 -7.10 3.42 -24.87
C ALA A 119 -6.00 2.70 -24.07
N SER A 120 -5.01 2.18 -24.81
CA SER A 120 -3.82 1.58 -24.22
C SER A 120 -2.71 2.61 -24.11
N TYR A 121 -1.99 2.54 -23.00
CA TYR A 121 -0.84 3.38 -22.70
C TYR A 121 0.36 2.53 -22.36
N ARG A 122 1.53 2.99 -22.77
CA ARG A 122 2.81 2.36 -22.49
C ARG A 122 3.67 3.26 -21.63
N LEU A 123 4.19 2.69 -20.55
CA LEU A 123 5.25 3.28 -19.73
C LEU A 123 6.60 2.77 -20.24
N ASP A 124 7.54 3.67 -20.45
CA ASP A 124 8.94 3.37 -20.67
C ASP A 124 9.78 4.10 -19.60
N VAL A 125 10.61 3.34 -18.90
CA VAL A 125 11.54 3.84 -17.87
C VAL A 125 12.94 3.44 -18.26
N THR A 126 13.88 4.40 -18.24
CA THR A 126 15.29 4.14 -18.46
C THR A 126 16.10 4.83 -17.34
N SER A 127 16.70 4.02 -16.48
CA SER A 127 17.61 4.44 -15.41
C SER A 127 19.04 4.17 -15.82
N GLU A 128 19.94 5.10 -15.52
CA GLU A 128 21.37 4.94 -15.80
C GLU A 128 21.98 3.80 -14.97
N SER A 129 21.53 3.64 -13.74
CA SER A 129 22.08 2.66 -12.78
C SER A 129 21.45 1.26 -12.89
N LEU A 130 20.17 1.16 -13.28
CA LEU A 130 19.39 -0.10 -13.19
C LEU A 130 18.93 -0.64 -14.55
N GLY A 131 19.11 0.13 -15.64
CA GLY A 131 18.66 -0.24 -16.97
C GLY A 131 17.22 0.17 -17.27
N SER A 132 16.52 -0.59 -18.11
CA SER A 132 15.22 -0.16 -18.64
C SER A 132 14.12 -1.17 -18.33
N VAL A 133 12.92 -0.64 -18.06
CA VAL A 133 11.68 -1.44 -17.92
C VAL A 133 10.58 -0.82 -18.75
N THR A 134 9.61 -1.65 -19.14
CA THR A 134 8.42 -1.20 -19.87
C THR A 134 7.17 -1.84 -19.29
N ALA A 135 6.03 -1.14 -19.38
CA ALA A 135 4.75 -1.70 -18.97
C ALA A 135 3.64 -1.17 -19.88
N THR A 136 2.55 -1.90 -19.98
CA THR A 136 1.38 -1.49 -20.76
C THR A 136 0.12 -1.69 -19.93
N THR A 137 -0.81 -0.75 -20.03
CA THR A 137 -2.12 -0.83 -19.39
C THR A 137 -3.19 -0.26 -20.32
N THR A 138 -4.44 -0.67 -20.10
CA THR A 138 -5.60 -0.13 -20.80
C THR A 138 -6.51 0.57 -19.80
N VAL A 139 -6.84 1.81 -20.06
CA VAL A 139 -7.72 2.62 -19.20
C VAL A 139 -9.14 2.07 -19.25
N GLN A 140 -9.68 1.70 -18.11
CA GLN A 140 -11.06 1.22 -18.03
C GLN A 140 -12.06 2.38 -18.23
N PRO A 141 -13.28 2.10 -18.72
CA PRO A 141 -14.34 3.10 -18.80
C PRO A 141 -14.61 3.73 -17.43
N PRO A 142 -14.91 5.05 -17.37
CA PRO A 142 -15.20 5.72 -16.11
C PRO A 142 -16.49 5.19 -15.48
N VAL A 143 -16.57 5.31 -14.17
CA VAL A 143 -17.74 5.10 -13.33
C VAL A 143 -17.84 6.30 -12.40
N SER A 144 -19.06 6.69 -12.01
CA SER A 144 -19.28 7.84 -11.12
C SER A 144 -20.11 7.46 -9.91
N PHE A 145 -19.90 8.16 -8.80
CA PHE A 145 -20.79 8.07 -7.65
C PHE A 145 -22.16 8.66 -7.98
N ASP A 146 -23.21 7.88 -7.77
CA ASP A 146 -24.58 8.37 -7.74
C ASP A 146 -24.87 9.06 -6.40
N GLU A 147 -24.29 8.52 -5.31
CA GLU A 147 -24.38 9.07 -3.96
C GLU A 147 -23.06 8.87 -3.23
N LEU A 148 -22.64 9.86 -2.46
CA LEU A 148 -21.51 9.80 -1.55
C LEU A 148 -21.84 10.58 -0.28
N ILE A 149 -21.85 9.91 0.85
CA ILE A 149 -22.10 10.48 2.18
C ILE A 149 -20.91 10.19 3.06
N THR A 150 -20.45 11.20 3.80
CA THR A 150 -19.36 11.05 4.77
C THR A 150 -19.81 11.49 6.15
N GLU A 151 -19.52 10.70 7.16
CA GLU A 151 -19.90 10.95 8.55
C GLU A 151 -18.73 10.66 9.48
N LEU A 152 -18.64 11.40 10.57
CA LEU A 152 -17.76 11.06 11.67
C LEU A 152 -18.38 9.96 12.51
N TYR A 153 -17.64 8.89 12.73
CA TYR A 153 -18.04 7.76 13.54
C TYR A 153 -17.10 7.62 14.75
N PHE A 154 -17.64 7.83 15.95
CA PHE A 154 -16.92 7.59 17.18
C PHE A 154 -17.00 6.10 17.57
N ASN A 155 -15.85 5.45 17.75
CA ASN A 155 -15.80 4.00 18.02
C ASN A 155 -16.14 3.61 19.46
N GLY A 156 -16.39 4.62 20.34
CA GLY A 156 -16.74 4.40 21.77
C GLY A 156 -15.53 4.32 22.69
N PHE A 157 -14.32 4.43 22.17
CA PHE A 157 -13.07 4.49 22.95
C PHE A 157 -12.41 5.86 22.75
N ASP A 158 -11.44 5.97 21.87
CA ASP A 158 -10.69 7.22 21.67
C ASP A 158 -10.65 7.68 20.21
N ASP A 159 -11.06 6.82 19.24
CA ASP A 159 -10.92 7.12 17.83
C ASP A 159 -12.19 7.67 17.20
N THR A 160 -12.05 8.70 16.38
CA THR A 160 -13.08 9.25 15.52
C THR A 160 -12.74 8.92 14.06
N LEU A 161 -13.46 7.97 13.48
CA LEU A 161 -13.23 7.43 12.16
C LEU A 161 -14.06 8.15 11.11
N LEU A 162 -13.62 8.15 9.85
CA LEU A 162 -14.44 8.57 8.72
C LEU A 162 -15.27 7.37 8.22
N GLN A 163 -16.60 7.47 8.33
CA GLN A 163 -17.51 6.52 7.68
C GLN A 163 -17.87 7.08 6.30
N VAL A 164 -17.65 6.27 5.28
CA VAL A 164 -17.98 6.57 3.88
C VAL A 164 -19.10 5.64 3.44
N THR A 165 -20.23 6.21 3.04
CA THR A 165 -21.34 5.50 2.40
C THR A 165 -21.40 5.95 0.94
N HIS A 166 -21.41 5.00 0.01
CA HIS A 166 -21.43 5.31 -1.41
C HIS A 166 -22.43 4.46 -2.17
N GLN A 167 -22.86 4.96 -3.31
CA GLN A 167 -23.65 4.24 -4.31
C GLN A 167 -23.16 4.58 -5.71
N PHE A 168 -23.12 3.58 -6.59
CA PHE A 168 -22.86 3.75 -8.01
C PHE A 168 -23.60 2.68 -8.83
N ALA A 169 -23.84 2.98 -10.10
CA ALA A 169 -24.44 2.06 -11.06
C ALA A 169 -23.35 1.20 -11.71
N ASP A 170 -23.55 -0.12 -11.68
CA ASP A 170 -22.70 -1.10 -12.35
C ASP A 170 -23.30 -1.47 -13.71
N PRO A 171 -22.55 -1.45 -14.82
CA PRO A 171 -23.02 -1.94 -16.10
C PRO A 171 -23.04 -3.47 -16.11
N VAL A 172 -23.78 -4.07 -17.06
CA VAL A 172 -23.76 -5.52 -17.26
C VAL A 172 -22.40 -5.96 -17.77
N GLY A 173 -21.81 -6.97 -17.12
CA GLY A 173 -20.51 -7.52 -17.43
C GLY A 173 -19.70 -7.77 -16.15
N LYS A 174 -18.52 -8.32 -16.28
CA LYS A 174 -17.64 -8.55 -15.13
C LYS A 174 -16.71 -7.37 -14.92
N ASP A 175 -16.87 -6.71 -13.79
CA ASP A 175 -16.19 -5.47 -13.46
C ASP A 175 -15.53 -5.47 -12.10
N TRP A 176 -14.49 -4.64 -11.97
CA TRP A 176 -13.74 -4.44 -10.74
C TRP A 176 -13.59 -2.96 -10.44
N TYR A 177 -13.75 -2.61 -9.19
CA TYR A 177 -13.72 -1.23 -8.74
C TYR A 177 -12.74 -1.02 -7.61
N MET A 178 -12.23 0.19 -7.53
CA MET A 178 -11.39 0.65 -6.44
C MET A 178 -11.92 1.98 -5.92
N ILE A 179 -12.15 2.05 -4.62
CA ILE A 179 -12.35 3.30 -3.91
C ILE A 179 -11.08 3.59 -3.12
N ASN A 180 -10.54 4.79 -3.32
CA ASN A 180 -9.38 5.26 -2.61
C ASN A 180 -9.73 6.53 -1.84
N VAL A 181 -9.32 6.63 -0.59
CA VAL A 181 -9.54 7.79 0.27
C VAL A 181 -8.19 8.42 0.57
N GLN A 182 -8.02 9.69 0.20
CA GLN A 182 -6.76 10.42 0.39
C GLN A 182 -6.99 11.68 1.22
N ASP A 183 -6.15 11.84 2.24
CA ASP A 183 -6.08 13.06 3.01
C ASP A 183 -5.39 14.16 2.20
N LEU A 184 -5.99 15.34 2.16
CA LEU A 184 -5.44 16.47 1.40
C LEU A 184 -4.56 17.40 2.25
N ARG A 185 -4.26 17.04 3.48
CA ARG A 185 -3.28 17.79 4.28
C ARG A 185 -1.90 17.68 3.62
N ARG A 186 -1.20 18.82 3.57
CA ARG A 186 0.09 18.91 2.86
C ARG A 186 1.15 17.92 3.35
N GLN A 187 1.18 17.68 4.66
CA GLN A 187 2.13 16.76 5.29
C GLN A 187 1.88 15.29 4.97
N ASP A 188 0.67 14.95 4.55
CA ASP A 188 0.28 13.56 4.30
C ASP A 188 0.31 13.20 2.80
N ALA A 189 0.62 14.15 1.92
CA ALA A 189 0.62 13.93 0.47
C ALA A 189 1.61 12.84 0.03
N LEU A 190 2.80 12.82 0.61
CA LEU A 190 3.82 11.80 0.33
C LEU A 190 3.42 10.45 0.93
N GLU A 191 2.88 10.43 2.15
CA GLU A 191 2.38 9.22 2.80
C GLU A 191 1.24 8.60 1.99
N ASN A 192 0.28 9.39 1.52
CA ASN A 192 -0.79 8.94 0.62
C ASN A 192 -0.24 8.28 -0.65
N LEU A 193 0.83 8.83 -1.22
CA LEU A 193 1.48 8.31 -2.41
C LEU A 193 2.24 7.01 -2.13
N LEU A 194 2.95 6.96 -1.01
CA LEU A 194 3.81 5.82 -0.64
C LEU A 194 3.02 4.66 -0.04
N ASN A 195 1.94 4.92 0.69
CA ASN A 195 1.15 3.91 1.38
C ASN A 195 -0.36 3.99 1.06
N PRO A 196 -0.77 3.72 -0.18
CA PRO A 196 -2.20 3.75 -0.56
C PRO A 196 -3.03 2.64 0.11
N ARG A 197 -2.40 1.65 0.74
CA ARG A 197 -3.06 0.46 1.31
C ARG A 197 -4.06 0.76 2.41
N SER A 198 -3.80 1.77 3.22
CA SER A 198 -4.68 2.13 4.34
C SER A 198 -6.01 2.74 3.91
N PHE A 199 -6.07 3.22 2.68
CA PHE A 199 -7.17 4.01 2.14
C PHE A 199 -7.91 3.33 0.99
N THR A 200 -7.58 2.10 0.68
CA THR A 200 -8.08 1.42 -0.52
C THR A 200 -9.13 0.39 -0.17
N ARG A 201 -10.30 0.49 -0.81
CA ARG A 201 -11.36 -0.51 -0.83
C ARG A 201 -11.46 -1.08 -2.23
N LEU A 202 -11.34 -2.40 -2.37
CA LEU A 202 -11.53 -3.13 -3.62
C LEU A 202 -12.90 -3.79 -3.62
N ILE A 203 -13.58 -3.73 -4.77
CA ILE A 203 -14.93 -4.26 -4.96
C ILE A 203 -14.94 -5.04 -6.27
N ASP A 204 -15.50 -6.24 -6.27
CA ASP A 204 -15.89 -7.00 -7.47
C ASP A 204 -17.43 -7.04 -7.58
N ASP A 205 -17.93 -7.14 -8.79
CA ASP A 205 -19.37 -7.08 -9.08
C ASP A 205 -20.09 -8.41 -8.94
N ALA A 206 -19.43 -9.47 -8.50
CA ALA A 206 -19.96 -10.84 -8.48
C ALA A 206 -21.37 -10.97 -7.84
N ASN A 207 -21.70 -10.07 -6.92
CA ASN A 207 -22.98 -10.08 -6.21
C ASN A 207 -23.99 -9.05 -6.72
N PHE A 208 -23.61 -8.13 -7.65
CA PHE A 208 -24.47 -7.02 -8.09
C PHE A 208 -24.36 -6.69 -9.59
N ASP A 209 -23.76 -7.57 -10.42
CA ASP A 209 -23.63 -7.38 -11.87
C ASP A 209 -24.89 -6.78 -12.49
N GLY A 210 -24.72 -5.64 -13.20
CA GLY A 210 -25.77 -4.88 -13.86
C GLY A 210 -26.75 -4.18 -12.91
N ARG A 211 -26.39 -3.94 -11.65
CA ARG A 211 -27.24 -3.31 -10.63
C ARG A 211 -26.49 -2.21 -9.88
N ASN A 212 -27.27 -1.36 -9.20
CA ASN A 212 -26.69 -0.40 -8.29
C ASN A 212 -26.01 -1.11 -7.10
N HIS A 213 -24.79 -0.71 -6.81
CA HIS A 213 -24.05 -1.11 -5.62
C HIS A 213 -24.10 -0.01 -4.56
N ARG A 214 -24.47 -0.38 -3.33
CA ARG A 214 -24.42 0.52 -2.16
C ARG A 214 -23.69 -0.18 -1.03
N GLU A 215 -22.68 0.48 -0.46
CA GLU A 215 -21.89 -0.02 0.66
C GLU A 215 -21.50 1.12 1.60
N SER A 216 -21.25 0.78 2.88
CA SER A 216 -20.62 1.68 3.86
C SER A 216 -19.38 1.03 4.43
N PHE A 217 -18.28 1.78 4.54
CA PHE A 217 -17.04 1.34 5.17
C PHE A 217 -16.43 2.44 6.04
N ARG A 218 -15.50 2.07 6.90
CA ARG A 218 -14.78 3.00 7.77
C ARG A 218 -13.31 3.08 7.41
N VAL A 219 -12.80 4.30 7.41
CA VAL A 219 -11.38 4.58 7.22
C VAL A 219 -10.72 4.62 8.59
N ILE A 220 -9.90 3.61 8.89
CA ILE A 220 -9.42 3.28 10.25
C ILE A 220 -7.95 3.63 10.50
N TYR A 221 -7.28 4.29 9.57
CA TYR A 221 -5.82 4.48 9.69
C TYR A 221 -5.42 5.69 10.53
N ARG A 222 -6.35 6.62 10.79
CA ARG A 222 -6.14 7.81 11.61
C ARG A 222 -7.45 8.34 12.18
N ASP A 223 -7.35 9.27 13.10
CA ASP A 223 -8.48 10.09 13.55
C ASP A 223 -8.84 11.17 12.53
N TYR A 224 -10.14 11.39 12.38
CA TYR A 224 -10.71 12.44 11.57
C TYR A 224 -11.40 13.48 12.43
N TYR A 225 -11.30 14.74 12.03
CA TYR A 225 -11.88 15.88 12.73
C TYR A 225 -12.81 16.67 11.81
N VAL A 226 -13.77 17.38 12.41
CA VAL A 226 -14.61 18.33 11.66
C VAL A 226 -13.71 19.35 10.97
N GLY A 227 -13.90 19.55 9.66
CA GLY A 227 -13.11 20.44 8.84
C GLY A 227 -11.92 19.79 8.11
N ASP A 228 -11.60 18.52 8.39
CA ASP A 228 -10.62 17.80 7.59
C ASP A 228 -11.07 17.70 6.14
N THR A 229 -10.14 17.91 5.20
CA THR A 229 -10.43 17.82 3.77
C THR A 229 -9.87 16.52 3.22
N THR A 230 -10.74 15.75 2.57
CA THR A 230 -10.42 14.41 2.05
C THR A 230 -10.89 14.26 0.62
N ALA A 231 -10.08 13.66 -0.25
CA ALA A 231 -10.50 13.27 -1.58
C ALA A 231 -10.89 11.79 -1.60
N ILE A 232 -12.06 11.49 -2.14
CA ILE A 232 -12.57 10.14 -2.31
C ILE A 232 -12.69 9.87 -3.80
N TYR A 233 -12.08 8.78 -4.25
CA TYR A 233 -12.04 8.39 -5.66
C TYR A 233 -12.83 7.11 -5.85
N LEU A 234 -13.56 7.05 -6.96
CA LEU A 234 -14.10 5.80 -7.49
C LEU A 234 -13.54 5.58 -8.88
N ALA A 235 -12.95 4.45 -9.12
CA ALA A 235 -12.45 4.06 -10.42
C ALA A 235 -12.78 2.62 -10.75
N ARG A 236 -13.12 2.36 -12.02
CA ARG A 236 -13.11 1.03 -12.59
C ARG A 236 -11.68 0.66 -12.96
N ILE A 237 -11.25 -0.53 -12.60
CA ILE A 237 -9.88 -1.03 -12.77
C ILE A 237 -9.87 -2.34 -13.52
N SER A 238 -8.71 -2.76 -14.02
CA SER A 238 -8.58 -4.07 -14.66
C SER A 238 -8.56 -5.21 -13.61
N GLU A 239 -8.92 -6.43 -14.04
CA GLU A 239 -8.84 -7.63 -13.20
C GLU A 239 -7.42 -7.86 -12.68
N GLU A 240 -6.43 -7.66 -13.55
CA GLU A 240 -5.02 -7.87 -13.19
C GLU A 240 -4.58 -6.90 -12.09
N TYR A 241 -4.98 -5.62 -12.19
CA TYR A 241 -4.67 -4.64 -11.16
C TYR A 241 -5.44 -4.89 -9.86
N TYR A 242 -6.71 -5.30 -9.96
CA TYR A 242 -7.50 -5.73 -8.80
C TYR A 242 -6.80 -6.87 -8.05
N ASN A 243 -6.37 -7.91 -8.76
CA ASN A 243 -5.67 -9.06 -8.16
C ASN A 243 -4.33 -8.66 -7.54
N PHE A 244 -3.57 -7.78 -8.20
CA PHE A 244 -2.34 -7.21 -7.64
C PHE A 244 -2.61 -6.46 -6.33
N MET A 245 -3.58 -5.55 -6.33
CA MET A 245 -3.93 -4.76 -5.14
C MET A 245 -4.53 -5.62 -4.03
N LYS A 246 -5.37 -6.59 -4.39
CA LYS A 246 -5.94 -7.53 -3.42
C LYS A 246 -4.84 -8.28 -2.67
N LEU A 247 -3.86 -8.82 -3.37
CA LEU A 247 -2.74 -9.52 -2.76
C LEU A 247 -1.91 -8.59 -1.86
N ARG A 248 -1.70 -7.33 -2.26
CA ARG A 248 -1.03 -6.32 -1.42
C ARG A 248 -1.81 -5.98 -0.15
N LEU A 249 -3.14 -5.88 -0.24
CA LEU A 249 -3.99 -5.61 0.92
C LEU A 249 -4.05 -6.80 1.88
N ASP A 250 -4.18 -8.01 1.35
CA ASP A 250 -4.26 -9.25 2.14
C ASP A 250 -2.97 -9.49 2.94
N ASN A 251 -1.81 -9.09 2.40
CA ASN A 251 -0.51 -9.30 3.04
C ASN A 251 -0.05 -8.16 3.97
N ARG A 252 -0.75 -7.04 4.03
CA ARG A 252 -0.29 -5.84 4.78
C ARG A 252 -0.13 -6.02 6.29
N TYR A 253 -0.82 -7.00 6.90
CA TYR A 253 -0.79 -7.30 8.34
C TYR A 253 -0.46 -8.76 8.66
N SER A 254 0.08 -9.47 7.69
CA SER A 254 0.38 -10.87 7.89
C SER A 254 1.59 -11.01 8.82
N PHE A 255 1.34 -11.38 10.07
CA PHE A 255 2.39 -11.82 11.00
C PHE A 255 3.20 -13.00 10.42
N THR A 256 2.65 -13.65 9.40
CA THR A 256 3.29 -14.69 8.61
C THR A 256 4.30 -14.15 7.60
N GLU A 257 4.43 -12.84 7.42
CA GLU A 257 5.40 -12.21 6.50
C GLU A 257 6.84 -12.64 6.83
N TYR A 258 7.12 -12.92 8.11
CA TYR A 258 8.41 -13.47 8.57
C TYR A 258 8.51 -15.00 8.46
N LEU A 259 7.41 -15.72 8.22
CA LEU A 259 7.35 -17.19 8.24
C LEU A 259 6.79 -17.78 6.94
N SER A 260 6.22 -16.96 6.04
CA SER A 260 5.64 -17.43 4.79
C SER A 260 6.65 -17.37 3.64
N GLU A 261 6.41 -18.17 2.61
CA GLU A 261 7.13 -18.05 1.35
C GLU A 261 6.99 -16.61 0.78
N PRO A 262 8.04 -16.06 0.14
CA PRO A 262 7.99 -14.75 -0.46
C PRO A 262 6.79 -14.62 -1.41
N VAL A 263 5.93 -13.63 -1.20
CA VAL A 263 4.76 -13.41 -2.04
C VAL A 263 5.22 -12.96 -3.42
N ASN A 264 4.88 -13.74 -4.44
CA ASN A 264 5.13 -13.36 -5.82
C ASN A 264 3.96 -12.53 -6.35
N TYR A 265 4.09 -11.22 -6.27
CA TYR A 265 3.07 -10.29 -6.79
C TYR A 265 3.00 -10.36 -8.32
N PRO A 266 1.78 -10.41 -8.90
CA PRO A 266 1.63 -10.26 -10.34
C PRO A 266 2.19 -8.91 -10.80
N THR A 267 2.75 -8.87 -12.00
CA THR A 267 3.35 -7.66 -12.57
C THR A 267 3.00 -7.55 -14.05
N ASN A 268 2.78 -6.33 -14.53
CA ASN A 268 2.74 -6.02 -15.95
C ASN A 268 4.01 -5.28 -16.41
N VAL A 269 5.03 -5.21 -15.57
CA VAL A 269 6.32 -4.56 -15.84
C VAL A 269 7.30 -5.58 -16.41
N VAL A 270 7.71 -5.38 -17.66
CA VAL A 270 8.70 -6.20 -18.33
C VAL A 270 10.10 -5.70 -17.97
N GLY A 271 10.94 -6.58 -17.44
CA GLY A 271 12.30 -6.28 -17.01
C GLY A 271 12.41 -5.75 -15.59
N GLY A 272 11.33 -5.69 -14.84
CA GLY A 272 11.25 -5.22 -13.46
C GLY A 272 10.06 -5.79 -12.71
N LYS A 273 9.64 -5.10 -11.66
CA LYS A 273 8.53 -5.50 -10.78
C LYS A 273 7.52 -4.38 -10.58
N GLY A 274 6.43 -4.68 -9.88
CA GLY A 274 5.37 -3.73 -9.58
C GLY A 274 4.27 -3.69 -10.62
N PHE A 275 3.51 -2.61 -10.69
CA PHE A 275 2.36 -2.53 -11.57
C PHE A 275 2.16 -1.10 -12.10
N PHE A 276 1.99 -0.99 -13.41
CA PHE A 276 1.58 0.23 -14.10
C PHE A 276 0.07 0.18 -14.35
N ASN A 277 -0.69 1.02 -13.66
CA ASN A 277 -2.13 1.14 -13.85
C ASN A 277 -2.51 2.59 -14.09
N LEU A 278 -3.42 2.82 -15.03
CA LEU A 278 -4.03 4.13 -15.31
C LEU A 278 -5.54 4.01 -15.20
N GLN A 279 -6.16 5.05 -14.67
CA GLN A 279 -7.60 5.11 -14.45
C GLN A 279 -8.12 6.53 -14.61
N VAL A 280 -9.41 6.66 -14.91
CA VAL A 280 -10.14 7.93 -14.92
C VAL A 280 -11.13 7.88 -13.74
N PRO A 281 -10.73 8.36 -12.56
CA PRO A 281 -11.59 8.31 -11.38
C PRO A 281 -12.65 9.40 -11.39
N ASP A 282 -13.83 9.13 -10.79
CA ASP A 282 -14.68 10.17 -10.22
C ASP A 282 -14.08 10.60 -8.89
N VAL A 283 -13.71 11.87 -8.78
CA VAL A 283 -13.05 12.44 -7.61
C VAL A 283 -14.03 13.36 -6.89
N ARG A 284 -14.28 13.10 -5.62
CA ARG A 284 -15.09 13.94 -4.74
C ARG A 284 -14.22 14.47 -3.61
N ILE A 285 -14.12 15.79 -3.51
CA ILE A 285 -13.46 16.45 -2.38
C ILE A 285 -14.54 16.78 -1.36
N VAL A 286 -14.40 16.24 -0.16
CA VAL A 286 -15.34 16.41 0.94
C VAL A 286 -14.66 17.09 2.13
N ILE A 287 -15.42 17.93 2.84
CA ILE A 287 -15.02 18.52 4.11
C ILE A 287 -15.77 17.75 5.20
N VAL A 288 -15.02 17.01 6.00
CA VAL A 288 -15.57 16.08 6.99
C VAL A 288 -16.42 16.82 8.02
N GLY A 289 -17.64 16.30 8.29
CA GLY A 289 -18.54 16.83 9.32
C GLY A 289 -19.22 18.14 8.99
N THR A 290 -19.17 18.61 7.73
CA THR A 290 -19.90 19.83 7.31
C THR A 290 -21.19 19.52 6.53
N GLU A 291 -21.45 18.27 6.18
CA GLU A 291 -22.69 17.87 5.52
C GLU A 291 -23.86 17.98 6.51
N GLY A 292 -24.74 18.96 6.29
CA GLY A 292 -25.92 19.23 7.12
C GLY A 292 -25.90 20.54 7.90
N MET A 293 -24.91 21.40 7.69
CA MET A 293 -24.89 22.78 8.20
C MET A 293 -25.29 23.76 7.08
N GLU A 294 -26.52 23.65 6.55
CA GLU A 294 -27.20 24.69 5.81
C GLU A 294 -28.13 25.51 6.73
#